data_70ac407953c112d1649038fb3d925f2a
#
_entry.id   70ac407953c112d1649038fb3d925f2a
#
_cell.length_a   1.000
_cell.length_b   1.000
_cell.length_c   1.000
_cell.angle_alpha   90.00
_cell.angle_beta   90.00
_cell.angle_gamma   90.00
#
_symmetry.space_group_name_H-M   'P 1'
#
loop_
_entity.id
_entity.type
_entity.pdbx_description
1 polymer ?
#
loop_
_entity_poly.entity_id
_entity_poly.type
_entity_poly.pdbx_seq_one_letter_code
_entity_poly.pdbx_strand_id
1 'polypeptide(L)'
;KVMMEFPLIFFVRFLKNHGLLSISDRPQWYVIPGGSCEYLAPLTMDFSHRIHTSTPVTGIQRLGEGVTLTSTRGTEYFDAVIIASHSDQALAMLQDASTPEREILSAIPYQANEVVLHTDKRLLPRHKRAWSSWNYHLTADQQPHAVLTYDMNILQGLHSAHTFP
;
A
#
# COMPACT_ATOMS: atom_id res chain seq x y z
N LYS A 1 13.59 18.00 1.88
CA LYS A 1 13.11 18.59 3.15
C LYS A 1 12.44 17.51 3.99
N VAL A 2 11.46 16.77 3.45
CA VAL A 2 10.71 15.72 4.19
C VAL A 2 11.64 14.64 4.78
N MET A 3 12.67 14.22 4.05
CA MET A 3 13.63 13.21 4.52
C MET A 3 14.41 13.66 5.77
N MET A 4 14.69 14.96 5.91
CA MET A 4 15.40 15.52 7.06
C MET A 4 14.51 15.67 8.30
N GLU A 5 13.20 15.62 8.12
CA GLU A 5 12.21 15.70 9.20
C GLU A 5 11.81 14.30 9.72
N PHE A 6 12.24 13.25 9.00
CA PHE A 6 11.94 11.87 9.40
C PHE A 6 12.85 11.44 10.56
N PRO A 7 12.30 10.91 11.67
CA PRO A 7 13.10 10.53 12.83
C PRO A 7 14.13 9.44 12.47
N LEU A 8 15.41 9.72 12.70
CA LEU A 8 16.53 8.85 12.33
C LEU A 8 16.38 7.43 12.91
N ILE A 9 15.84 7.31 14.11
CA ILE A 9 15.65 6.01 14.76
C ILE A 9 14.73 5.07 13.95
N PHE A 10 13.67 5.61 13.36
CA PHE A 10 12.77 4.81 12.51
C PHE A 10 13.45 4.43 11.20
N PHE A 11 14.22 5.35 10.61
CA PHE A 11 14.96 5.09 9.39
C PHE A 11 16.02 3.99 9.60
N VAL A 12 16.81 4.08 10.67
CA VAL A 12 17.80 3.05 11.00
C VAL A 12 17.13 1.70 11.28
N ARG A 13 16.01 1.70 12.00
CA ARG A 13 15.22 0.48 12.27
C ARG A 13 14.69 -0.14 10.99
N PHE A 14 14.16 0.68 10.07
CA PHE A 14 13.74 0.23 8.75
C PHE A 14 14.90 -0.44 8.00
N LEU A 15 16.04 0.23 7.87
CA LEU A 15 17.21 -0.30 7.18
C LEU A 15 17.69 -1.62 7.82
N LYS A 16 17.73 -1.69 9.15
CA LYS A 16 18.11 -2.89 9.89
C LYS A 16 17.16 -4.06 9.62
N ASN A 17 15.86 -3.82 9.70
CA ASN A 17 14.84 -4.86 9.49
C ASN A 17 14.85 -5.41 8.06
N HIS A 18 15.28 -4.60 7.10
CA HIS A 18 15.39 -5.00 5.69
C HIS A 18 16.78 -5.53 5.31
N GLY A 19 17.69 -5.70 6.30
CA GLY A 19 19.05 -6.18 6.06
C GLY A 19 19.92 -5.22 5.24
N LEU A 20 19.52 -3.97 5.07
CA LEU A 20 20.21 -2.99 4.24
C LEU A 20 21.45 -2.40 4.90
N LEU A 21 21.64 -2.61 6.21
CA LEU A 21 22.84 -2.24 6.96
C LEU A 21 23.90 -3.34 6.97
N SER A 22 23.59 -4.53 6.45
CA SER A 22 24.53 -5.65 6.41
C SER A 22 25.38 -5.60 5.16
N ILE A 23 26.69 -5.79 5.31
CA ILE A 23 27.65 -5.88 4.21
C ILE A 23 27.69 -7.34 3.68
N SER A 24 27.60 -8.32 4.58
CA SER A 24 27.52 -9.74 4.31
C SER A 24 26.17 -10.31 4.72
N ASP A 25 25.84 -11.50 4.25
CA ASP A 25 24.62 -12.25 4.58
C ASP A 25 23.33 -11.44 4.37
N ARG A 26 23.29 -10.67 3.27
CA ARG A 26 22.09 -9.94 2.91
C ARG A 26 20.96 -10.91 2.59
N PRO A 27 19.73 -10.65 3.06
CA PRO A 27 18.58 -11.47 2.71
C PRO A 27 18.36 -11.48 1.18
N GLN A 28 18.11 -12.67 0.64
CA GLN A 28 17.70 -12.79 -0.76
C GLN A 28 16.28 -12.25 -0.92
N TRP A 29 16.13 -11.32 -1.83
CA TRP A 29 14.81 -10.79 -2.18
C TRP A 29 14.16 -11.66 -3.24
N TYR A 30 12.87 -11.89 -3.10
CA TYR A 30 12.06 -12.68 -4.02
C TYR A 30 10.85 -11.86 -4.44
N VAL A 31 10.34 -12.16 -5.63
CA VAL A 31 9.08 -11.66 -6.15
C VAL A 31 8.20 -12.86 -6.53
N ILE A 32 6.89 -12.64 -6.55
CA ILE A 32 5.95 -13.66 -7.03
C ILE A 32 5.87 -13.55 -8.55
N PRO A 33 6.28 -14.57 -9.31
CA PRO A 33 6.14 -14.56 -10.75
C PRO A 33 4.67 -14.33 -11.15
N GLY A 34 4.43 -13.45 -12.11
CA GLY A 34 3.07 -13.07 -12.52
C GLY A 34 2.43 -11.96 -11.67
N GLY A 35 3.06 -11.58 -10.55
CA GLY A 35 2.60 -10.53 -9.65
C GLY A 35 1.83 -11.03 -8.44
N SER A 36 1.50 -10.12 -7.54
CA SER A 36 0.88 -10.47 -6.24
C SER A 36 -0.53 -11.06 -6.35
N CYS A 37 -1.21 -10.90 -7.47
CA CYS A 37 -2.53 -11.50 -7.68
C CYS A 37 -2.48 -13.04 -7.76
N GLU A 38 -1.33 -13.62 -8.13
CA GLU A 38 -1.19 -15.06 -8.31
C GLU A 38 -1.44 -15.86 -7.02
N TYR A 39 -1.13 -15.30 -5.85
CA TYR A 39 -1.39 -16.00 -4.59
C TYR A 39 -2.83 -15.86 -4.07
N LEU A 40 -3.64 -14.95 -4.64
CA LEU A 40 -4.98 -14.69 -4.11
C LEU A 40 -5.89 -15.91 -4.28
N ALA A 41 -5.91 -16.52 -5.45
CA ALA A 41 -6.76 -17.68 -5.72
C ALA A 41 -6.42 -18.87 -4.81
N PRO A 42 -5.16 -19.33 -4.69
CA PRO A 42 -4.83 -20.42 -3.78
C PRO A 42 -5.04 -20.05 -2.31
N LEU A 43 -4.78 -18.80 -1.91
CA LEU A 43 -4.97 -18.35 -0.53
C LEU A 43 -6.44 -18.34 -0.10
N THR A 44 -7.34 -18.05 -1.03
CA THR A 44 -8.78 -17.88 -0.74
C THR A 44 -9.63 -19.10 -1.14
N MET A 45 -9.04 -20.16 -1.68
CA MET A 45 -9.73 -21.29 -2.27
C MET A 45 -10.80 -21.87 -1.36
N ASP A 46 -10.50 -22.09 -0.08
CA ASP A 46 -11.40 -22.75 0.87
C ASP A 46 -12.59 -21.88 1.29
N PHE A 47 -12.46 -20.56 1.18
CA PHE A 47 -13.49 -19.61 1.60
C PHE A 47 -13.88 -18.58 0.53
N SER A 48 -13.52 -18.82 -0.72
CA SER A 48 -13.83 -17.91 -1.85
C SER A 48 -15.32 -17.59 -1.96
N HIS A 49 -16.20 -18.57 -1.63
CA HIS A 49 -17.65 -18.41 -1.60
C HIS A 49 -18.16 -17.44 -0.53
N ARG A 50 -17.31 -17.06 0.43
CA ARG A 50 -17.62 -16.07 1.49
C ARG A 50 -17.07 -14.67 1.19
N ILE A 51 -16.34 -14.50 0.09
CA ILE A 51 -15.78 -13.23 -0.30
C ILE A 51 -16.82 -12.47 -1.13
N HIS A 52 -17.21 -11.30 -0.64
CA HIS A 52 -18.18 -10.43 -1.30
C HIS A 52 -17.47 -9.17 -1.81
N THR A 53 -17.14 -9.18 -3.10
CA THR A 53 -16.60 -8.01 -3.79
C THR A 53 -17.71 -7.04 -4.15
N SER A 54 -17.35 -5.77 -4.44
CA SER A 54 -18.32 -4.71 -4.77
C SER A 54 -19.42 -4.54 -3.71
N THR A 55 -19.07 -4.83 -2.44
CA THR A 55 -19.99 -4.78 -1.31
C THR A 55 -19.42 -3.84 -0.25
N PRO A 56 -19.49 -2.53 -0.46
CA PRO A 56 -18.93 -1.56 0.48
C PRO A 56 -19.65 -1.65 1.82
N VAL A 57 -18.86 -1.70 2.90
CA VAL A 57 -19.36 -1.59 4.26
C VAL A 57 -19.55 -0.11 4.58
N THR A 58 -20.72 0.24 5.07
CA THR A 58 -21.11 1.62 5.39
C THR A 58 -21.30 1.88 6.88
N GLY A 59 -21.37 0.83 7.69
CA GLY A 59 -21.53 0.96 9.13
C GLY A 59 -21.07 -0.26 9.88
N ILE A 60 -20.42 -0.03 11.01
CA ILE A 60 -19.99 -1.05 11.97
C ILE A 60 -20.40 -0.54 13.35
N GLN A 61 -21.17 -1.33 14.07
CA GLN A 61 -21.61 -1.00 15.43
C GLN A 61 -21.38 -2.18 16.36
N ARG A 62 -20.69 -1.93 17.47
CA ARG A 62 -20.51 -2.91 18.53
C ARG A 62 -21.80 -3.07 19.34
N LEU A 63 -22.07 -4.29 19.77
CA LEU A 63 -23.14 -4.62 20.68
C LEU A 63 -22.54 -5.13 21.99
N GLY A 64 -23.37 -5.49 22.97
CA GLY A 64 -22.87 -6.09 24.21
C GLY A 64 -22.09 -7.38 23.97
N GLU A 65 -22.55 -8.18 23.03
CA GLU A 65 -21.82 -9.33 22.48
C GLU A 65 -21.84 -9.22 20.96
N GLY A 66 -20.65 -9.26 20.33
CA GLY A 66 -20.50 -9.21 18.88
C GLY A 66 -20.64 -7.81 18.25
N VAL A 67 -20.89 -7.78 16.96
CA VAL A 67 -20.86 -6.59 16.13
C VAL A 67 -21.85 -6.70 14.98
N THR A 68 -22.54 -5.62 14.63
CA THR A 68 -23.31 -5.53 13.39
C THR A 68 -22.51 -4.81 12.31
N LEU A 69 -22.62 -5.31 11.09
CA LEU A 69 -21.99 -4.78 9.90
C LEU A 69 -23.06 -4.46 8.87
N THR A 70 -23.13 -3.22 8.45
CA THR A 70 -24.08 -2.73 7.44
C THR A 70 -23.37 -2.55 6.10
N SER A 71 -23.93 -3.14 5.06
CA SER A 71 -23.44 -3.05 3.69
C SER A 71 -24.59 -2.91 2.70
N THR A 72 -24.29 -2.91 1.40
CA THR A 72 -25.31 -2.96 0.33
C THR A 72 -26.17 -4.23 0.37
N ARG A 73 -25.75 -5.27 1.11
CA ARG A 73 -26.49 -6.51 1.31
C ARG A 73 -27.47 -6.46 2.49
N GLY A 74 -27.45 -5.39 3.25
CA GLY A 74 -28.20 -5.22 4.49
C GLY A 74 -27.30 -5.21 5.70
N THR A 75 -27.88 -5.51 6.86
CA THR A 75 -27.17 -5.59 8.15
C THR A 75 -27.02 -7.04 8.58
N GLU A 76 -25.82 -7.45 8.88
CA GLU A 76 -25.46 -8.81 9.30
C GLU A 76 -24.79 -8.76 10.68
N TYR A 77 -24.93 -9.80 11.47
CA TYR A 77 -24.33 -9.93 12.80
C TYR A 77 -23.12 -10.88 12.75
N PHE A 78 -22.05 -10.52 13.48
CA PHE A 78 -20.82 -11.31 13.60
C PHE A 78 -20.32 -11.27 15.05
N ASP A 79 -19.58 -12.31 15.45
CA ASP A 79 -18.95 -12.37 16.78
C ASP A 79 -17.82 -11.34 16.91
N ALA A 80 -17.09 -11.07 15.81
CA ALA A 80 -15.99 -10.13 15.76
C ALA A 80 -15.78 -9.57 14.33
N VAL A 81 -15.12 -8.44 14.23
CA VAL A 81 -14.71 -7.84 12.95
C VAL A 81 -13.24 -7.44 12.97
N ILE A 82 -12.57 -7.67 11.85
CA ILE A 82 -11.23 -7.13 11.56
C ILE A 82 -11.38 -6.11 10.45
N ILE A 83 -11.02 -4.85 10.73
CA ILE A 83 -11.06 -3.77 9.75
C ILE A 83 -9.67 -3.64 9.13
N ALA A 84 -9.54 -3.97 7.84
CA ALA A 84 -8.30 -3.92 7.08
C ALA A 84 -8.34 -2.83 5.99
N SER A 85 -8.86 -1.65 6.33
CA SER A 85 -8.90 -0.46 5.48
C SER A 85 -7.97 0.64 5.99
N HIS A 86 -7.92 1.78 5.29
CA HIS A 86 -7.28 2.98 5.83
C HIS A 86 -7.95 3.42 7.13
N SER A 87 -7.20 4.09 8.03
CA SER A 87 -7.72 4.50 9.33
C SER A 87 -8.85 5.53 9.26
N ASP A 88 -8.82 6.43 8.28
CA ASP A 88 -9.90 7.39 8.01
C ASP A 88 -11.18 6.70 7.55
N GLN A 89 -11.06 5.69 6.69
CA GLN A 89 -12.19 4.85 6.26
C GLN A 89 -12.72 4.00 7.41
N ALA A 90 -11.83 3.41 8.21
CA ALA A 90 -12.21 2.66 9.41
C ALA A 90 -13.02 3.54 10.36
N LEU A 91 -12.55 4.77 10.62
CA LEU A 91 -13.25 5.73 11.46
C LEU A 91 -14.61 6.13 10.90
N ALA A 92 -14.71 6.30 9.58
CA ALA A 92 -15.98 6.65 8.93
C ALA A 92 -17.03 5.53 9.04
N MET A 93 -16.60 4.27 9.08
CA MET A 93 -17.51 3.12 9.24
C MET A 93 -17.93 2.90 10.70
N LEU A 94 -17.10 3.23 11.68
CA LEU A 94 -17.39 3.02 13.12
C LEU A 94 -18.46 3.99 13.61
N GLN A 95 -19.66 3.47 13.92
CA GLN A 95 -20.79 4.28 14.39
C GLN A 95 -20.67 4.64 15.87
N ASP A 96 -19.96 3.83 16.63
CA ASP A 96 -19.79 3.93 18.08
C ASP A 96 -18.34 4.19 18.50
N ALA A 97 -17.53 4.80 17.60
CA ALA A 97 -16.13 5.08 17.88
C ALA A 97 -15.98 5.90 19.17
N SER A 98 -15.15 5.40 20.09
CA SER A 98 -14.77 6.09 21.32
C SER A 98 -13.88 7.31 21.06
N THR A 99 -13.73 8.19 22.03
CA THR A 99 -12.84 9.36 21.92
C THR A 99 -11.39 8.96 21.59
N PRO A 100 -10.75 7.98 22.26
CA PRO A 100 -9.40 7.55 21.90
C PRO A 100 -9.30 6.97 20.49
N GLU A 101 -10.30 6.21 20.04
CA GLU A 101 -10.31 5.68 18.65
C GLU A 101 -10.38 6.80 17.62
N ARG A 102 -11.21 7.82 17.86
CA ARG A 102 -11.29 9.00 16.99
C ARG A 102 -9.95 9.73 16.94
N GLU A 103 -9.34 9.99 18.09
CA GLU A 103 -8.06 10.68 18.17
C GLU A 103 -6.95 9.92 17.45
N ILE A 104 -6.83 8.60 17.65
CA ILE A 104 -5.75 7.79 17.05
C ILE A 104 -5.98 7.58 15.57
N LEU A 105 -7.18 7.19 15.15
CA LEU A 105 -7.47 6.88 13.74
C LEU A 105 -7.42 8.13 12.86
N SER A 106 -7.80 9.29 13.39
CA SER A 106 -7.72 10.56 12.64
C SER A 106 -6.31 11.16 12.60
N ALA A 107 -5.41 10.72 13.49
CA ALA A 107 -4.04 11.23 13.53
C ALA A 107 -3.14 10.75 12.37
N ILE A 108 -3.59 9.76 11.59
CA ILE A 108 -2.87 9.25 10.41
C ILE A 108 -3.40 9.98 9.17
N PRO A 109 -2.68 10.96 8.63
CA PRO A 109 -3.12 11.68 7.45
C PRO A 109 -2.91 10.84 6.18
N TYR A 110 -3.86 10.91 5.27
CA TYR A 110 -3.76 10.34 3.93
C TYR A 110 -3.66 11.45 2.89
N GLN A 111 -2.78 11.26 1.93
CA GLN A 111 -2.56 12.20 0.84
C GLN A 111 -2.88 11.51 -0.49
N ALA A 112 -3.64 12.20 -1.33
CA ALA A 112 -3.87 11.75 -2.70
C ALA A 112 -2.54 11.80 -3.48
N ASN A 113 -2.24 10.72 -4.19
CA ASN A 113 -1.12 10.65 -5.12
C ASN A 113 -1.66 10.55 -6.54
N GLU A 114 -1.13 11.39 -7.42
CA GLU A 114 -1.38 11.24 -8.84
C GLU A 114 -0.41 10.19 -9.41
N VAL A 115 -0.97 9.18 -10.04
CA VAL A 115 -0.21 8.08 -10.66
C VAL A 115 -0.63 7.95 -12.11
N VAL A 116 0.34 7.99 -13.02
CA VAL A 116 0.11 7.88 -14.46
C VAL A 116 0.83 6.65 -15.00
N LEU A 117 0.11 5.72 -15.58
CA LEU A 117 0.70 4.63 -16.36
C LEU A 117 0.93 5.10 -17.80
N HIS A 118 2.17 5.03 -18.25
CA HIS A 118 2.55 5.52 -19.57
C HIS A 118 3.68 4.70 -20.20
N THR A 119 4.10 5.06 -21.42
CA THR A 119 5.21 4.43 -22.15
C THR A 119 6.32 5.44 -22.50
N ASP A 120 6.32 6.60 -21.89
CA ASP A 120 7.28 7.67 -22.19
C ASP A 120 8.63 7.44 -21.49
N LYS A 121 9.60 6.94 -22.23
CA LYS A 121 10.96 6.65 -21.73
C LYS A 121 11.79 7.90 -21.37
N ARG A 122 11.34 9.11 -21.71
CA ARG A 122 12.05 10.33 -21.38
C ARG A 122 12.13 10.60 -19.88
N LEU A 123 11.25 9.96 -19.11
CA LEU A 123 11.27 10.02 -17.64
C LEU A 123 12.24 9.01 -17.00
N LEU A 124 12.89 8.17 -17.80
CA LEU A 124 13.96 7.29 -17.32
C LEU A 124 15.33 7.97 -17.51
N PRO A 125 16.38 7.53 -16.77
CA PRO A 125 17.74 8.04 -16.95
C PRO A 125 18.21 7.95 -18.40
N ARG A 126 19.01 8.94 -18.87
CA ARG A 126 19.53 8.96 -20.25
C ARG A 126 20.31 7.71 -20.62
N HIS A 127 21.08 7.16 -19.67
CA HIS A 127 21.86 5.95 -19.88
C HIS A 127 21.06 4.72 -19.43
N LYS A 128 20.81 3.80 -20.33
CA LYS A 128 20.07 2.56 -20.02
C LYS A 128 20.67 1.74 -18.86
N ARG A 129 22.00 1.78 -18.69
CA ARG A 129 22.68 1.10 -17.57
C ARG A 129 22.36 1.69 -16.20
N ALA A 130 21.78 2.89 -16.15
CA ALA A 130 21.31 3.55 -14.93
C ALA A 130 19.83 3.32 -14.66
N TRP A 131 19.13 2.60 -15.55
CA TRP A 131 17.73 2.26 -15.32
C TRP A 131 17.61 1.31 -14.13
N SER A 132 16.68 1.61 -13.27
CA SER A 132 16.35 0.83 -12.08
C SER A 132 14.85 0.65 -12.01
N SER A 133 14.40 -0.31 -11.22
CA SER A 133 12.96 -0.47 -10.93
C SER A 133 12.35 0.83 -10.40
N TRP A 134 13.15 1.63 -9.68
CA TRP A 134 12.74 2.88 -9.05
C TRP A 134 13.74 3.98 -9.43
N ASN A 135 13.26 5.00 -10.12
CA ASN A 135 14.05 6.13 -10.57
C ASN A 135 13.52 7.40 -9.93
N TYR A 136 14.32 8.01 -9.05
CA TYR A 136 13.95 9.23 -8.35
C TYR A 136 14.45 10.46 -9.12
N HIS A 137 13.57 11.42 -9.33
CA HIS A 137 13.89 12.66 -10.02
C HIS A 137 14.09 13.81 -9.04
N LEU A 138 15.26 14.46 -9.14
CA LEU A 138 15.50 15.75 -8.50
C LEU A 138 15.20 16.85 -9.52
N THR A 139 14.12 17.59 -9.27
CA THR A 139 13.76 18.75 -10.10
C THR A 139 14.53 19.99 -9.63
N ALA A 140 14.96 20.81 -10.57
CA ALA A 140 15.76 22.02 -10.26
C ALA A 140 14.99 23.08 -9.45
N ASP A 141 13.68 23.05 -9.55
CA ASP A 141 12.75 23.99 -8.92
C ASP A 141 12.38 23.63 -7.48
N GLN A 142 13.09 22.67 -6.87
CA GLN A 142 12.89 22.24 -5.48
C GLN A 142 11.41 22.03 -5.10
N GLN A 143 10.63 21.48 -6.02
CA GLN A 143 9.25 21.14 -5.75
C GLN A 143 9.15 20.30 -4.46
N PRO A 144 8.15 20.56 -3.59
CA PRO A 144 8.00 19.84 -2.33
C PRO A 144 7.65 18.36 -2.53
N HIS A 145 7.29 17.97 -3.76
CA HIS A 145 6.86 16.61 -4.09
C HIS A 145 7.99 15.85 -4.77
N ALA A 146 8.19 14.62 -4.32
CA ALA A 146 9.08 13.67 -4.97
C ALA A 146 8.41 13.16 -6.25
N VAL A 147 9.15 13.21 -7.37
CA VAL A 147 8.75 12.54 -8.61
C VAL A 147 9.49 11.22 -8.69
N LEU A 148 8.74 10.13 -8.73
CA LEU A 148 9.28 8.78 -8.80
C LEU A 148 8.74 8.10 -10.05
N THR A 149 9.64 7.58 -10.89
CA THR A 149 9.28 6.79 -12.07
C THR A 149 9.66 5.34 -11.84
N TYR A 150 8.68 4.46 -11.90
CA TYR A 150 8.90 3.01 -11.84
C TYR A 150 9.10 2.46 -13.25
N ASP A 151 10.16 1.69 -13.48
CA ASP A 151 10.26 0.85 -14.67
C ASP A 151 9.59 -0.49 -14.37
N MET A 152 8.36 -0.64 -14.84
CA MET A 152 7.55 -1.82 -14.56
C MET A 152 8.09 -3.08 -15.24
N ASN A 153 8.82 -2.93 -16.37
CA ASN A 153 9.47 -4.07 -17.01
C ASN A 153 10.56 -4.66 -16.12
N ILE A 154 11.38 -3.80 -15.48
CA ILE A 154 12.40 -4.23 -14.53
C ILE A 154 11.73 -4.73 -13.24
N LEU A 155 10.78 -3.97 -12.70
CA LEU A 155 10.15 -4.26 -11.41
C LEU A 155 9.40 -5.59 -11.40
N GLN A 156 8.70 -5.91 -12.47
CA GLN A 156 7.87 -7.11 -12.58
C GLN A 156 8.42 -8.17 -13.54
N GLY A 157 9.60 -7.95 -14.14
CA GLY A 157 10.18 -8.88 -15.10
C GLY A 157 9.34 -9.03 -16.38
N LEU A 158 8.71 -7.95 -16.85
CA LEU A 158 7.84 -8.01 -18.01
C LEU A 158 8.66 -8.09 -19.30
N HIS A 159 8.43 -9.14 -20.08
CA HIS A 159 8.98 -9.30 -21.44
C HIS A 159 8.03 -8.67 -22.46
N SER A 160 8.09 -7.37 -22.64
CA SER A 160 7.26 -6.62 -23.58
C SER A 160 8.12 -5.84 -24.57
N ALA A 161 7.60 -5.63 -25.78
CA ALA A 161 8.18 -4.71 -26.76
C ALA A 161 8.08 -3.24 -26.30
N HIS A 162 7.17 -2.93 -25.41
CA HIS A 162 7.00 -1.62 -24.81
C HIS A 162 7.66 -1.56 -23.43
N THR A 163 8.26 -0.42 -23.10
CA THR A 163 8.71 -0.10 -21.75
C THR A 163 7.57 0.65 -21.04
N PHE A 164 7.28 0.28 -19.83
CA PHE A 164 6.26 0.90 -18.97
C PHE A 164 6.95 1.58 -17.78
N PRO A 165 7.38 2.82 -17.97
CA PRO A 165 7.85 3.67 -16.88
C PRO A 165 6.74 4.07 -15.94
#